data_b88fd63d9ab50a80982217c671b236e6
#
_entry.id   b88fd63d9ab50a80982217c671b236e6
#
_cell.length_a   1.000
_cell.length_b   1.000
_cell.length_c   1.000
_cell.angle_alpha   90.00
_cell.angle_beta   90.00
_cell.angle_gamma   90.00
#
_symmetry.space_group_name_H-M   'P 1'
#
loop_
_entity.id
_entity.type
_entity.pdbx_description
1 polymer ?
#
loop_
_entity_poly.entity_id
_entity_poly.type
_entity_poly.pdbx_seq_one_letter_code
_entity_poly.pdbx_strand_id
1 'polypeptide(L)'
;MTLPTSPALTYSIGRVDHPSTYYEVLTPAAGSAKPPVVMIHGGAHTGACYLATPDGRQGWGHVFVAQGYQVVVPDWPGLGRSGYIPLAETSGEVIVAGLGEVLTALNGPAIVLTHSMSGAYGWKLLERHGERITKLIAVAPAPPGNIQRPAEIVGETVDAVTIRLEGTTMAIARHSEQPIERAFVDHTLIGGSTLFPRDQIASYAAALNPIPARLLLERRNVAGSQLRVVDFSKFRGKPVLVLTGTNDLGHARAVDEPIADWLNANGAEADFIYLGDLGITGNGHMLMLERNSDALAQLIIDWIES
;
A
#
# COMPACT_ATOMS: atom_id res chain seq x y z
N MET A 1 21.17 6.24 29.73
CA MET A 1 20.75 6.48 28.35
C MET A 1 19.24 6.69 28.40
N THR A 2 18.77 7.94 28.39
CA THR A 2 17.35 8.27 28.36
C THR A 2 16.83 7.93 26.98
N LEU A 3 15.87 7.02 26.88
CA LEU A 3 15.13 6.78 25.62
C LEU A 3 14.54 8.13 25.17
N PRO A 4 14.60 8.47 23.88
CA PRO A 4 13.92 9.64 23.39
C PRO A 4 12.44 9.51 23.77
N THR A 5 11.89 10.54 24.43
CA THR A 5 10.47 10.56 24.75
C THR A 5 9.69 10.59 23.45
N SER A 6 8.92 9.52 23.20
CA SER A 6 7.97 9.54 22.06
C SER A 6 7.12 10.80 22.17
N PRO A 7 6.85 11.48 21.05
CA PRO A 7 5.95 12.63 21.07
C PRO A 7 4.61 12.21 21.68
N ALA A 8 4.07 13.03 22.56
CA ALA A 8 2.77 12.77 23.13
C ALA A 8 1.72 12.71 22.02
N LEU A 9 0.96 11.64 21.97
CA LEU A 9 -0.11 11.44 20.98
C LEU A 9 -1.37 10.90 21.67
N THR A 10 -2.52 11.11 21.04
CA THR A 10 -3.75 10.41 21.36
C THR A 10 -3.99 9.32 20.33
N TYR A 11 -4.57 8.22 20.80
CA TYR A 11 -4.88 7.06 19.99
C TYR A 11 -6.39 6.79 20.08
N SER A 12 -7.02 6.58 18.95
CA SER A 12 -8.42 6.18 18.88
C SER A 12 -8.64 5.19 17.75
N ILE A 13 -9.79 4.53 17.76
CA ILE A 13 -10.23 3.63 16.72
C ILE A 13 -11.55 4.14 16.13
N GLY A 14 -11.75 3.88 14.84
CA GLY A 14 -12.98 4.16 14.15
C GLY A 14 -13.42 2.99 13.28
N ARG A 15 -14.65 3.07 12.80
CA ARG A 15 -15.22 2.12 11.86
C ARG A 15 -16.22 2.84 10.96
N VAL A 16 -16.23 2.49 9.70
CA VAL A 16 -17.34 2.77 8.77
C VAL A 16 -18.09 1.46 8.50
N ASP A 17 -19.38 1.53 8.15
CA ASP A 17 -20.24 0.35 8.18
C ASP A 17 -20.45 -0.34 6.83
N HIS A 18 -20.35 0.37 5.70
CA HIS A 18 -20.71 -0.17 4.38
C HIS A 18 -19.69 0.09 3.28
N PRO A 19 -18.74 -0.85 3.04
CA PRO A 19 -18.46 -2.08 3.78
C PRO A 19 -17.76 -1.80 5.11
N SER A 20 -17.98 -2.68 6.10
CA SER A 20 -17.40 -2.48 7.44
C SER A 20 -15.88 -2.43 7.38
N THR A 21 -15.32 -1.26 7.64
CA THR A 21 -13.89 -0.96 7.54
C THR A 21 -13.39 -0.36 8.84
N TYR A 22 -12.48 -1.08 9.49
CA TYR A 22 -11.81 -0.64 10.71
C TYR A 22 -10.65 0.30 10.37
N TYR A 23 -10.38 1.28 11.22
CA TYR A 23 -9.18 2.10 11.14
C TYR A 23 -8.73 2.59 12.52
N GLU A 24 -7.43 2.81 12.66
CA GLU A 24 -6.80 3.44 13.81
C GLU A 24 -6.43 4.88 13.47
N VAL A 25 -6.49 5.76 14.48
CA VAL A 25 -6.14 7.16 14.33
C VAL A 25 -5.11 7.54 15.40
N LEU A 26 -3.97 8.03 14.95
CA LEU A 26 -2.95 8.62 15.77
C LEU A 26 -2.99 10.13 15.57
N THR A 27 -3.17 10.88 16.64
CA THR A 27 -3.25 12.35 16.58
C THR A 27 -2.19 12.96 17.49
N PRO A 28 -1.40 13.95 17.03
CA PRO A 28 -0.51 14.69 17.91
C PRO A 28 -1.28 15.26 19.12
N ALA A 29 -0.71 15.23 20.32
CA ALA A 29 -1.41 15.71 21.52
C ALA A 29 -1.84 17.18 21.42
N ALA A 30 -1.11 17.99 20.67
CA ALA A 30 -1.45 19.38 20.37
C ALA A 30 -2.53 19.53 19.29
N GLY A 31 -3.05 18.42 18.74
CA GLY A 31 -3.89 18.43 17.55
C GLY A 31 -3.07 18.55 16.25
N SER A 32 -3.75 18.55 15.11
CA SER A 32 -3.13 18.74 13.79
C SER A 32 -3.89 19.79 13.00
N ALA A 33 -3.15 20.76 12.44
CA ALA A 33 -3.67 21.70 11.45
C ALA A 33 -3.38 21.23 10.01
N LYS A 34 -2.56 20.19 9.83
CA LYS A 34 -2.20 19.61 8.54
C LYS A 34 -3.31 18.64 8.09
N PRO A 35 -3.47 18.40 6.79
CA PRO A 35 -4.34 17.34 6.29
C PRO A 35 -3.96 15.98 6.89
N PRO A 36 -4.93 15.13 7.29
CA PRO A 36 -4.61 13.79 7.78
C PRO A 36 -3.95 12.95 6.69
N VAL A 37 -3.10 11.99 7.10
CA VAL A 37 -2.47 11.04 6.21
C VAL A 37 -3.13 9.67 6.40
N VAL A 38 -3.74 9.15 5.34
CA VAL A 38 -4.34 7.80 5.33
C VAL A 38 -3.32 6.84 4.72
N MET A 39 -2.78 5.91 5.54
CA MET A 39 -1.77 4.95 5.13
C MET A 39 -2.40 3.59 4.87
N ILE A 40 -2.47 3.18 3.61
CA ILE A 40 -3.16 1.98 3.14
C ILE A 40 -2.13 0.89 2.87
N HIS A 41 -2.21 -0.20 3.61
CA HIS A 41 -1.28 -1.34 3.53
C HIS A 41 -1.38 -2.12 2.21
N GLY A 42 -0.35 -2.90 1.89
CA GLY A 42 -0.31 -3.84 0.77
C GLY A 42 -0.96 -5.19 1.08
N GLY A 43 -0.91 -6.11 0.12
CA GLY A 43 -1.39 -7.48 0.30
C GLY A 43 -0.71 -8.19 1.47
N ALA A 44 -1.39 -9.11 2.10
CA ALA A 44 -0.95 -9.89 3.26
C ALA A 44 -0.76 -9.11 4.57
N HIS A 45 -0.92 -7.80 4.58
CA HIS A 45 -0.70 -6.95 5.75
C HIS A 45 -2.02 -6.40 6.33
N THR A 46 -1.88 -5.68 7.43
CA THR A 46 -2.89 -4.79 8.03
C THR A 46 -2.26 -3.42 8.23
N GLY A 47 -3.03 -2.44 8.68
CA GLY A 47 -2.52 -1.12 9.04
C GLY A 47 -1.39 -1.15 10.08
N ALA A 48 -1.25 -2.24 10.84
CA ALA A 48 -0.19 -2.42 11.83
C ALA A 48 1.24 -2.29 11.25
N CYS A 49 1.44 -2.55 9.95
CA CYS A 49 2.76 -2.38 9.30
C CYS A 49 3.26 -0.92 9.29
N TYR A 50 2.38 0.04 9.53
CA TYR A 50 2.75 1.45 9.69
C TYR A 50 2.91 1.89 11.14
N LEU A 51 2.57 1.03 12.10
CA LEU A 51 2.61 1.37 13.53
C LEU A 51 3.88 0.88 14.22
N ALA A 52 4.38 -0.28 13.83
CA ALA A 52 5.60 -0.84 14.38
C ALA A 52 6.39 -1.63 13.33
N THR A 53 7.71 -1.65 13.48
CA THR A 53 8.60 -2.48 12.68
C THR A 53 8.84 -3.84 13.37
N PRO A 54 9.24 -4.88 12.62
CA PRO A 54 9.47 -6.21 13.20
C PRO A 54 10.54 -6.24 14.31
N ASP A 55 11.49 -5.32 14.30
CA ASP A 55 12.55 -5.15 15.29
C ASP A 55 12.15 -4.22 16.46
N GLY A 56 10.85 -3.89 16.59
CA GLY A 56 10.29 -3.19 17.74
C GLY A 56 10.45 -1.67 17.72
N ARG A 57 10.92 -1.06 16.60
CA ARG A 57 10.91 0.39 16.42
C ARG A 57 9.50 0.90 16.12
N GLN A 58 9.28 2.18 16.33
CA GLN A 58 8.06 2.86 15.88
C GLN A 58 8.00 2.88 14.35
N GLY A 59 6.81 2.65 13.78
CA GLY A 59 6.58 2.70 12.34
C GLY A 59 6.34 4.13 11.82
N TRP A 60 6.15 4.24 10.52
CA TRP A 60 5.94 5.52 9.82
C TRP A 60 4.83 6.39 10.43
N GLY A 61 3.74 5.76 10.93
CA GLY A 61 2.66 6.50 11.56
C GLY A 61 3.14 7.40 12.70
N HIS A 62 4.06 6.92 13.51
CA HIS A 62 4.66 7.71 14.61
C HIS A 62 5.59 8.82 14.10
N VAL A 63 6.35 8.57 13.03
CA VAL A 63 7.22 9.58 12.42
C VAL A 63 6.37 10.75 11.89
N PHE A 64 5.27 10.44 11.19
CA PHE A 64 4.35 11.47 10.69
C PHE A 64 3.66 12.23 11.81
N VAL A 65 3.25 11.55 12.89
CA VAL A 65 2.68 12.22 14.08
C VAL A 65 3.69 13.16 14.73
N ALA A 66 4.96 12.78 14.80
CA ALA A 66 6.04 13.64 15.30
C ALA A 66 6.22 14.92 14.47
N GLN A 67 5.87 14.87 13.18
CA GLN A 67 5.86 16.01 12.25
C GLN A 67 4.51 16.77 12.23
N GLY A 68 3.61 16.46 13.17
CA GLY A 68 2.36 17.17 13.36
C GLY A 68 1.20 16.69 12.48
N TYR A 69 1.32 15.58 11.78
CA TYR A 69 0.23 14.99 11.02
C TYR A 69 -0.67 14.11 11.90
N GLN A 70 -1.97 14.17 11.69
CA GLN A 70 -2.84 13.08 12.10
C GLN A 70 -2.67 11.92 11.11
N VAL A 71 -2.58 10.69 11.60
CA VAL A 71 -2.40 9.49 10.78
C VAL A 71 -3.58 8.55 10.98
N VAL A 72 -4.11 8.04 9.87
CA VAL A 72 -5.22 7.08 9.83
C VAL A 72 -4.73 5.82 9.14
N VAL A 73 -4.83 4.67 9.80
CA VAL A 73 -4.37 3.38 9.27
C VAL A 73 -5.53 2.38 9.22
N PRO A 74 -6.18 2.26 8.05
CA PRO A 74 -7.26 1.30 7.86
C PRO A 74 -6.72 -0.12 7.65
N ASP A 75 -7.52 -1.12 8.05
CA ASP A 75 -7.45 -2.48 7.52
C ASP A 75 -8.42 -2.59 6.35
N TRP A 76 -8.06 -3.30 5.29
CA TRP A 76 -8.96 -3.48 4.15
C TRP A 76 -10.28 -4.15 4.56
N PRO A 77 -11.43 -3.76 3.97
CA PRO A 77 -12.68 -4.49 4.15
C PRO A 77 -12.51 -5.99 3.94
N GLY A 78 -13.06 -6.79 4.85
CA GLY A 78 -12.96 -8.25 4.81
C GLY A 78 -11.66 -8.83 5.37
N LEU A 79 -10.67 -7.99 5.75
CA LEU A 79 -9.38 -8.43 6.28
C LEU A 79 -9.06 -7.80 7.63
N GLY A 80 -8.11 -8.40 8.35
CA GLY A 80 -7.62 -7.89 9.62
C GLY A 80 -8.74 -7.68 10.63
N ARG A 81 -8.89 -6.44 11.13
CA ARG A 81 -9.91 -6.05 12.13
C ARG A 81 -11.19 -5.48 11.49
N SER A 82 -11.24 -5.40 10.16
CA SER A 82 -12.44 -5.02 9.43
C SER A 82 -13.51 -6.12 9.47
N GLY A 83 -14.76 -5.77 9.16
CA GLY A 83 -15.87 -6.73 9.18
C GLY A 83 -15.70 -7.85 8.15
N TYR A 84 -16.24 -9.01 8.46
CA TYR A 84 -16.22 -10.16 7.57
C TYR A 84 -16.96 -9.88 6.25
N ILE A 85 -16.33 -10.27 5.16
CA ILE A 85 -16.92 -10.29 3.82
C ILE A 85 -16.65 -11.69 3.23
N PRO A 86 -17.64 -12.36 2.62
CA PRO A 86 -17.42 -13.64 1.95
C PRO A 86 -16.30 -13.53 0.89
N LEU A 87 -15.43 -14.55 0.80
CA LEU A 87 -14.28 -14.52 -0.11
C LEU A 87 -14.67 -14.27 -1.57
N ALA A 88 -15.81 -14.79 -2.01
CA ALA A 88 -16.32 -14.58 -3.36
C ALA A 88 -16.72 -13.11 -3.64
N GLU A 89 -17.03 -12.35 -2.60
CA GLU A 89 -17.43 -10.94 -2.67
C GLU A 89 -16.24 -10.01 -2.44
N THR A 90 -15.15 -10.48 -1.82
CA THR A 90 -13.96 -9.67 -1.53
C THR A 90 -13.21 -9.36 -2.83
N SER A 91 -13.32 -8.12 -3.28
CA SER A 91 -12.75 -7.62 -4.53
C SER A 91 -12.08 -6.26 -4.34
N GLY A 92 -11.24 -5.85 -5.27
CA GLY A 92 -10.64 -4.52 -5.29
C GLY A 92 -11.69 -3.39 -5.27
N GLU A 93 -12.83 -3.59 -5.91
CA GLU A 93 -13.96 -2.66 -5.87
C GLU A 93 -14.53 -2.49 -4.46
N VAL A 94 -14.67 -3.58 -3.71
CA VAL A 94 -15.14 -3.56 -2.33
C VAL A 94 -14.11 -2.90 -1.42
N ILE A 95 -12.81 -3.18 -1.63
CA ILE A 95 -11.73 -2.52 -0.90
C ILE A 95 -11.78 -1.00 -1.13
N VAL A 96 -11.88 -0.56 -2.39
CA VAL A 96 -11.97 0.86 -2.75
C VAL A 96 -13.22 1.52 -2.15
N ALA A 97 -14.35 0.83 -2.14
CA ALA A 97 -15.57 1.36 -1.52
C ALA A 97 -15.37 1.64 -0.02
N GLY A 98 -14.85 0.67 0.75
CA GLY A 98 -14.63 0.86 2.18
C GLY A 98 -13.58 1.92 2.51
N LEU A 99 -12.49 1.96 1.75
CA LEU A 99 -11.48 3.01 1.91
C LEU A 99 -12.02 4.39 1.52
N GLY A 100 -12.91 4.48 0.53
CA GLY A 100 -13.63 5.70 0.16
C GLY A 100 -14.55 6.21 1.27
N GLU A 101 -15.24 5.31 1.97
CA GLU A 101 -16.04 5.67 3.16
C GLU A 101 -15.16 6.18 4.30
N VAL A 102 -13.97 5.58 4.52
CA VAL A 102 -12.99 6.12 5.49
C VAL A 102 -12.60 7.55 5.14
N LEU A 103 -12.26 7.83 3.86
CA LEU A 103 -11.95 9.20 3.40
C LEU A 103 -13.13 10.15 3.61
N THR A 104 -14.35 9.67 3.42
CA THR A 104 -15.57 10.48 3.60
C THR A 104 -15.84 10.79 5.06
N ALA A 105 -15.50 9.87 5.96
CA ALA A 105 -15.65 10.06 7.41
C ALA A 105 -14.66 11.06 8.02
N LEU A 106 -13.60 11.43 7.30
CA LEU A 106 -12.61 12.41 7.76
C LEU A 106 -13.15 13.84 7.64
N ASN A 107 -12.71 14.72 8.56
CA ASN A 107 -13.02 16.14 8.55
C ASN A 107 -12.15 16.89 7.50
N GLY A 108 -12.45 16.72 6.22
CA GLY A 108 -11.74 17.39 5.14
C GLY A 108 -10.90 16.47 4.27
N PRO A 109 -10.21 17.02 3.27
CA PRO A 109 -9.35 16.26 2.38
C PRO A 109 -8.12 15.70 3.10
N ALA A 110 -7.63 14.55 2.64
CA ALA A 110 -6.50 13.83 3.19
C ALA A 110 -5.35 13.68 2.17
N ILE A 111 -4.18 13.39 2.68
CA ILE A 111 -3.08 12.80 1.92
C ILE A 111 -3.29 11.28 1.97
N VAL A 112 -3.19 10.60 0.84
CA VAL A 112 -3.30 9.15 0.77
C VAL A 112 -1.94 8.55 0.46
N LEU A 113 -1.49 7.60 1.28
CA LEU A 113 -0.30 6.81 1.06
C LEU A 113 -0.70 5.35 0.85
N THR A 114 -0.27 4.77 -0.25
CA THR A 114 -0.54 3.37 -0.62
C THR A 114 0.76 2.59 -0.75
N HIS A 115 0.71 1.30 -0.49
CA HIS A 115 1.84 0.40 -0.70
C HIS A 115 1.44 -0.82 -1.52
N SER A 116 2.29 -1.23 -2.47
CA SER A 116 2.15 -2.50 -3.18
C SER A 116 0.77 -2.66 -3.85
N MET A 117 0.02 -3.70 -3.55
CA MET A 117 -1.31 -3.95 -4.11
C MET A 117 -2.27 -2.76 -3.99
N SER A 118 -2.15 -1.97 -2.92
CA SER A 118 -2.97 -0.76 -2.73
C SER A 118 -2.66 0.35 -3.73
N GLY A 119 -1.61 0.29 -4.49
CA GLY A 119 -1.40 1.20 -5.62
C GLY A 119 -2.61 1.21 -6.55
N ALA A 120 -3.09 0.01 -6.95
CA ALA A 120 -4.29 -0.12 -7.79
C ALA A 120 -5.54 0.51 -7.15
N TYR A 121 -5.67 0.39 -5.83
CA TYR A 121 -6.78 1.01 -5.08
C TYR A 121 -6.60 2.53 -4.99
N GLY A 122 -5.37 3.02 -4.82
CA GLY A 122 -5.04 4.44 -4.81
C GLY A 122 -5.45 5.16 -6.10
N TRP A 123 -5.17 4.55 -7.25
CA TRP A 123 -5.60 5.10 -8.54
C TRP A 123 -7.12 5.19 -8.64
N LYS A 124 -7.82 4.16 -8.17
CA LYS A 124 -9.29 4.13 -8.19
C LYS A 124 -9.92 5.06 -7.13
N LEU A 125 -9.27 5.23 -5.98
CA LEU A 125 -9.66 6.23 -4.99
C LEU A 125 -9.51 7.65 -5.53
N LEU A 126 -8.42 7.93 -6.24
CA LEU A 126 -8.22 9.23 -6.87
C LEU A 126 -9.29 9.53 -7.93
N GLU A 127 -9.68 8.53 -8.73
CA GLU A 127 -10.78 8.65 -9.69
C GLU A 127 -12.11 8.99 -9.00
N ARG A 128 -12.44 8.31 -7.90
CA ARG A 128 -13.75 8.42 -7.25
C ARG A 128 -13.85 9.55 -6.24
N HIS A 129 -12.79 9.76 -5.48
CA HIS A 129 -12.73 10.65 -4.32
C HIS A 129 -11.62 11.71 -4.43
N GLY A 130 -11.21 12.08 -5.65
CA GLY A 130 -10.10 13.01 -5.84
C GLY A 130 -10.29 14.38 -5.19
N GLU A 131 -11.53 14.82 -4.96
CA GLU A 131 -11.82 16.03 -4.18
C GLU A 131 -11.48 15.87 -2.68
N ARG A 132 -11.41 14.62 -2.19
CA ARG A 132 -11.01 14.27 -0.83
C ARG A 132 -9.52 13.96 -0.69
N ILE A 133 -8.77 13.95 -1.80
CA ILE A 133 -7.34 13.61 -1.82
C ILE A 133 -6.55 14.84 -2.24
N THR A 134 -5.69 15.34 -1.35
CA THR A 134 -4.81 16.48 -1.66
C THR A 134 -3.55 16.05 -2.40
N LYS A 135 -2.91 14.98 -1.93
CA LYS A 135 -1.72 14.37 -2.54
C LYS A 135 -1.86 12.84 -2.46
N LEU A 136 -1.30 12.10 -3.42
CA LEU A 136 -1.26 10.63 -3.41
C LEU A 136 0.19 10.17 -3.44
N ILE A 137 0.57 9.33 -2.48
CA ILE A 137 1.89 8.69 -2.41
C ILE A 137 1.72 7.20 -2.68
N ALA A 138 2.49 6.67 -3.61
CA ALA A 138 2.43 5.28 -4.02
C ALA A 138 3.82 4.63 -3.89
N VAL A 139 3.98 3.80 -2.87
CA VAL A 139 5.24 3.12 -2.53
C VAL A 139 5.24 1.74 -3.16
N ALA A 140 6.17 1.47 -4.07
CA ALA A 140 6.27 0.21 -4.82
C ALA A 140 4.89 -0.28 -5.33
N PRO A 141 4.15 0.55 -6.11
CA PRO A 141 2.73 0.36 -6.32
C PRO A 141 2.39 -0.66 -7.40
N ALA A 142 1.28 -1.38 -7.21
CA ALA A 142 0.64 -2.07 -8.31
C ALA A 142 0.19 -1.07 -9.38
N PRO A 143 0.51 -1.29 -10.65
CA PRO A 143 0.02 -0.45 -11.74
C PRO A 143 -1.48 -0.60 -11.91
N PRO A 144 -2.17 0.39 -12.52
CA PRO A 144 -3.55 0.24 -12.92
C PRO A 144 -3.69 -0.76 -14.07
N GLY A 145 -4.84 -1.40 -14.18
CA GLY A 145 -5.15 -2.31 -15.28
C GLY A 145 -5.07 -1.66 -16.67
N ASN A 146 -4.99 -0.32 -16.72
CA ASN A 146 -4.81 0.44 -17.95
C ASN A 146 -3.49 0.13 -18.65
N ILE A 147 -2.42 -0.05 -17.88
CA ILE A 147 -1.06 -0.28 -18.38
C ILE A 147 -0.50 -1.65 -18.00
N GLN A 148 -1.08 -2.32 -17.01
CA GLN A 148 -0.67 -3.66 -16.63
C GLN A 148 -1.11 -4.68 -17.69
N ARG A 149 -0.14 -5.40 -18.25
CA ARG A 149 -0.45 -6.50 -19.18
C ARG A 149 -1.20 -7.61 -18.44
N PRO A 150 -2.25 -8.20 -19.04
CA PRO A 150 -2.88 -9.39 -18.50
C PRO A 150 -1.87 -10.54 -18.34
N ALA A 151 -1.98 -11.30 -17.23
CA ALA A 151 -1.19 -12.49 -17.05
C ALA A 151 -1.51 -13.54 -18.13
N GLU A 152 -0.48 -14.23 -18.62
CA GLU A 152 -0.66 -15.36 -19.54
C GLU A 152 -1.22 -16.56 -18.76
N ILE A 153 -2.43 -16.99 -19.12
CA ILE A 153 -3.06 -18.19 -18.56
C ILE A 153 -2.51 -19.40 -19.32
N VAL A 154 -1.87 -20.31 -18.59
CA VAL A 154 -1.27 -21.54 -19.15
C VAL A 154 -2.01 -22.81 -18.73
N GLY A 155 -2.95 -22.69 -17.79
CA GLY A 155 -3.80 -23.79 -17.34
C GLY A 155 -5.00 -23.26 -16.56
N GLU A 156 -6.12 -23.96 -16.64
CA GLU A 156 -7.36 -23.57 -15.98
C GLU A 156 -8.16 -24.80 -15.58
N THR A 157 -8.65 -24.77 -14.34
CA THR A 157 -9.60 -25.75 -13.80
C THR A 157 -10.77 -25.00 -13.15
N VAL A 158 -11.77 -25.75 -12.66
CA VAL A 158 -12.87 -25.15 -11.89
C VAL A 158 -12.36 -24.49 -10.60
N ASP A 159 -11.29 -25.00 -10.01
CA ASP A 159 -10.79 -24.58 -8.70
C ASP A 159 -9.57 -23.64 -8.76
N ALA A 160 -8.86 -23.58 -9.88
CA ALA A 160 -7.63 -22.81 -9.98
C ALA A 160 -7.34 -22.28 -11.40
N VAL A 161 -6.59 -21.19 -11.45
CA VAL A 161 -5.95 -20.65 -12.67
C VAL A 161 -4.45 -20.75 -12.50
N THR A 162 -3.76 -21.32 -13.49
CA THR A 162 -2.30 -21.32 -13.55
C THR A 162 -1.85 -20.24 -14.54
N ILE A 163 -1.05 -19.30 -14.07
CA ILE A 163 -0.49 -18.21 -14.87
C ILE A 163 1.02 -18.41 -15.06
N ARG A 164 1.54 -17.87 -16.16
CA ARG A 164 2.97 -17.75 -16.37
C ARG A 164 3.49 -16.46 -15.75
N LEU A 165 4.50 -16.59 -14.93
CA LEU A 165 5.35 -15.51 -14.45
C LEU A 165 6.75 -15.69 -15.04
N GLU A 166 7.59 -14.69 -14.96
CA GLU A 166 8.97 -14.71 -15.47
C GLU A 166 9.71 -16.02 -15.14
N GLY A 167 9.79 -16.92 -16.12
CA GLY A 167 10.46 -18.21 -16.00
C GLY A 167 9.81 -19.29 -15.14
N THR A 168 8.67 -18.99 -14.47
CA THR A 168 7.95 -19.92 -13.60
C THR A 168 6.43 -19.92 -13.87
N THR A 169 5.72 -20.79 -13.20
CA THR A 169 4.24 -20.80 -13.19
C THR A 169 3.73 -20.67 -11.76
N MET A 170 2.59 -20.02 -11.61
CA MET A 170 1.91 -19.87 -10.33
C MET A 170 0.45 -20.34 -10.47
N ALA A 171 0.03 -21.27 -9.62
CA ALA A 171 -1.37 -21.64 -9.50
C ALA A 171 -2.04 -20.73 -8.44
N ILE A 172 -3.16 -20.12 -8.81
CA ILE A 172 -3.98 -19.28 -7.94
C ILE A 172 -5.34 -19.98 -7.80
N ALA A 173 -5.73 -20.30 -6.58
CA ALA A 173 -7.07 -20.85 -6.30
C ALA A 173 -8.14 -19.82 -6.67
N ARG A 174 -9.38 -20.29 -6.99
CA ARG A 174 -10.47 -19.36 -7.36
C ARG A 174 -11.38 -19.00 -6.18
N HIS A 175 -11.48 -19.88 -5.19
CA HIS A 175 -12.53 -19.83 -4.18
C HIS A 175 -12.01 -19.89 -2.73
N SER A 176 -10.70 -19.77 -2.54
CA SER A 176 -10.07 -19.83 -1.22
C SER A 176 -9.17 -18.62 -0.97
N GLU A 177 -8.58 -18.57 0.20
CA GLU A 177 -7.45 -17.68 0.48
C GLU A 177 -6.15 -18.33 0.02
N GLN A 178 -5.23 -17.51 -0.45
CA GLN A 178 -3.86 -17.92 -0.73
C GLN A 178 -3.03 -17.76 0.55
N PRO A 179 -2.55 -18.86 1.14
CA PRO A 179 -1.66 -18.76 2.31
C PRO A 179 -0.34 -18.08 1.91
N ILE A 180 0.27 -17.43 2.89
CA ILE A 180 1.56 -16.77 2.68
C ILE A 180 2.66 -17.77 2.99
N GLU A 181 3.24 -18.33 1.95
CA GLU A 181 4.35 -19.27 2.06
C GLU A 181 5.66 -18.52 2.35
N ARG A 182 6.59 -19.20 3.03
CA ARG A 182 7.90 -18.65 3.36
C ARG A 182 8.66 -18.18 2.11
N ALA A 183 8.54 -18.88 1.00
CA ALA A 183 9.15 -18.48 -0.26
C ALA A 183 8.63 -17.11 -0.76
N PHE A 184 7.34 -16.83 -0.60
CA PHE A 184 6.78 -15.52 -0.93
C PHE A 184 7.33 -14.42 -0.03
N VAL A 185 7.48 -14.69 1.28
CA VAL A 185 8.11 -13.75 2.22
C VAL A 185 9.54 -13.44 1.79
N ASP A 186 10.34 -14.49 1.55
CA ASP A 186 11.76 -14.34 1.25
C ASP A 186 12.01 -13.68 -0.10
N HIS A 187 11.23 -14.03 -1.15
CA HIS A 187 11.47 -13.53 -2.51
C HIS A 187 10.69 -12.26 -2.87
N THR A 188 9.45 -12.13 -2.39
CA THR A 188 8.59 -11.01 -2.79
C THR A 188 8.59 -9.89 -1.76
N LEU A 189 8.40 -10.20 -0.48
CA LEU A 189 8.26 -9.17 0.55
C LEU A 189 9.62 -8.64 1.03
N ILE A 190 10.60 -9.50 1.23
CA ILE A 190 11.95 -9.09 1.62
C ILE A 190 12.83 -8.89 0.38
N GLY A 191 12.77 -9.83 -0.56
CA GLY A 191 13.48 -9.78 -1.82
C GLY A 191 14.98 -9.58 -1.62
N GLY A 192 15.55 -8.69 -2.41
CA GLY A 192 16.95 -8.29 -2.33
C GLY A 192 17.32 -7.33 -1.20
N SER A 193 16.39 -7.00 -0.28
CA SER A 193 16.67 -6.05 0.79
C SER A 193 17.86 -6.47 1.66
N THR A 194 18.78 -5.53 1.87
CA THR A 194 19.88 -5.67 2.82
C THR A 194 19.58 -4.96 4.15
N LEU A 195 18.48 -4.23 4.22
CA LEU A 195 18.08 -3.38 5.33
C LEU A 195 16.91 -3.95 6.15
N PHE A 196 16.25 -5.00 5.66
CA PHE A 196 15.22 -5.68 6.44
C PHE A 196 15.85 -6.38 7.67
N PRO A 197 15.25 -6.29 8.88
CA PRO A 197 15.75 -6.96 10.09
C PRO A 197 15.59 -8.49 9.98
N ARG A 198 16.59 -9.16 9.42
CA ARG A 198 16.52 -10.58 9.03
C ARG A 198 16.36 -11.55 10.21
N ASP A 199 16.80 -11.16 11.41
CA ASP A 199 16.59 -11.87 12.65
C ASP A 199 15.11 -11.90 13.08
N GLN A 200 14.28 -11.02 12.53
CA GLN A 200 12.85 -10.90 12.82
C GLN A 200 11.94 -11.53 11.74
N ILE A 201 12.48 -12.18 10.73
CA ILE A 201 11.70 -12.75 9.62
C ILE A 201 10.61 -13.72 10.11
N ALA A 202 10.90 -14.55 11.13
CA ALA A 202 9.92 -15.51 11.65
C ALA A 202 8.71 -14.81 12.30
N SER A 203 8.95 -13.79 13.12
CA SER A 203 7.90 -12.97 13.73
C SER A 203 7.11 -12.20 12.69
N TYR A 204 7.80 -11.62 11.71
CA TYR A 204 7.18 -10.93 10.60
C TYR A 204 6.26 -11.85 9.79
N ALA A 205 6.75 -13.01 9.38
CA ALA A 205 5.97 -13.98 8.61
C ALA A 205 4.73 -14.49 9.38
N ALA A 206 4.84 -14.64 10.70
CA ALA A 206 3.72 -15.05 11.55
C ALA A 206 2.61 -13.96 11.69
N ALA A 207 2.92 -12.71 11.38
CA ALA A 207 1.96 -11.60 11.44
C ALA A 207 1.23 -11.36 10.10
N LEU A 208 1.59 -12.10 9.04
CA LEU A 208 0.97 -11.95 7.72
C LEU A 208 -0.36 -12.69 7.64
N ASN A 209 -1.29 -12.12 6.88
CA ASN A 209 -2.60 -12.69 6.63
C ASN A 209 -2.67 -13.35 5.26
N PRO A 210 -3.41 -14.45 5.09
CA PRO A 210 -3.73 -14.97 3.78
C PRO A 210 -4.38 -13.92 2.88
N ILE A 211 -4.17 -14.03 1.58
CA ILE A 211 -4.76 -13.12 0.59
C ILE A 211 -5.96 -13.81 -0.06
N PRO A 212 -7.18 -13.21 -0.07
CA PRO A 212 -8.30 -13.71 -0.86
C PRO A 212 -7.88 -13.92 -2.31
N ALA A 213 -8.14 -15.10 -2.84
CA ALA A 213 -7.69 -15.51 -4.18
C ALA A 213 -8.13 -14.52 -5.25
N ARG A 214 -9.34 -13.98 -5.16
CA ARG A 214 -9.86 -12.98 -6.08
C ARG A 214 -8.97 -11.73 -6.15
N LEU A 215 -8.51 -11.21 -4.99
CA LEU A 215 -7.61 -10.05 -4.97
C LEU A 215 -6.26 -10.35 -5.63
N LEU A 216 -5.79 -11.59 -5.51
CA LEU A 216 -4.55 -12.01 -6.17
C LEU A 216 -4.75 -12.17 -7.69
N LEU A 217 -5.88 -12.71 -8.14
CA LEU A 217 -6.24 -12.76 -9.57
C LEU A 217 -6.32 -11.36 -10.18
N GLU A 218 -6.95 -10.41 -9.47
CA GLU A 218 -7.01 -9.01 -9.86
C GLU A 218 -5.60 -8.39 -9.88
N ARG A 219 -4.79 -8.59 -8.83
CA ARG A 219 -3.40 -8.07 -8.77
C ARG A 219 -2.53 -8.58 -9.94
N ARG A 220 -2.76 -9.79 -10.39
CA ARG A 220 -2.07 -10.40 -11.54
C ARG A 220 -2.73 -10.06 -12.88
N ASN A 221 -3.76 -9.24 -12.86
CA ASN A 221 -4.53 -8.85 -14.05
C ASN A 221 -5.00 -10.06 -14.88
N VAL A 222 -5.37 -11.16 -14.21
CA VAL A 222 -5.84 -12.38 -14.88
C VAL A 222 -7.10 -12.03 -15.67
N ALA A 223 -7.09 -12.34 -16.95
CA ALA A 223 -8.17 -12.01 -17.90
C ALA A 223 -8.57 -10.52 -17.90
N GLY A 224 -7.65 -9.61 -17.57
CA GLY A 224 -7.94 -8.16 -17.56
C GLY A 224 -8.69 -7.67 -16.31
N SER A 225 -8.67 -8.44 -15.22
CA SER A 225 -9.47 -8.18 -14.00
C SER A 225 -8.93 -7.09 -13.08
N GLN A 226 -7.70 -6.57 -13.31
CA GLN A 226 -7.17 -5.48 -12.49
C GLN A 226 -8.01 -4.19 -12.65
N LEU A 227 -8.18 -3.47 -11.56
CA LEU A 227 -8.88 -2.18 -11.53
C LEU A 227 -8.32 -1.21 -12.58
N ARG A 228 -9.22 -0.59 -13.33
CA ARG A 228 -8.89 0.38 -14.38
C ARG A 228 -9.47 1.75 -14.04
N VAL A 229 -8.73 2.78 -14.31
CA VAL A 229 -9.22 4.17 -14.29
C VAL A 229 -9.94 4.43 -15.60
N VAL A 230 -11.13 4.99 -15.53
CA VAL A 230 -11.96 5.34 -16.72
C VAL A 230 -12.24 6.83 -16.79
N ASP A 231 -12.23 7.54 -15.66
CA ASP A 231 -12.39 9.00 -15.59
C ASP A 231 -11.14 9.65 -14.98
N PHE A 232 -10.45 10.46 -15.78
CA PHE A 232 -9.25 11.18 -15.38
C PHE A 232 -9.51 12.63 -14.92
N SER A 233 -10.77 13.04 -14.84
CA SER A 233 -11.10 14.43 -14.49
C SER A 233 -10.49 14.90 -13.18
N LYS A 234 -10.42 14.00 -12.18
CA LYS A 234 -9.86 14.29 -10.86
C LYS A 234 -8.35 14.08 -10.75
N PHE A 235 -7.70 13.64 -11.82
CA PHE A 235 -6.24 13.53 -11.89
C PHE A 235 -5.56 14.86 -12.24
N ARG A 236 -6.27 15.77 -12.88
CA ARG A 236 -5.70 17.04 -13.37
C ARG A 236 -5.09 17.87 -12.25
N GLY A 237 -3.80 18.18 -12.38
CA GLY A 237 -3.03 18.92 -11.39
C GLY A 237 -2.92 18.25 -10.03
N LYS A 238 -3.19 16.94 -9.96
CA LYS A 238 -3.08 16.20 -8.69
C LYS A 238 -1.63 15.79 -8.46
N PRO A 239 -1.00 16.26 -7.35
CA PRO A 239 0.35 15.83 -7.00
C PRO A 239 0.36 14.34 -6.63
N VAL A 240 1.24 13.58 -7.28
CA VAL A 240 1.42 12.14 -7.03
C VAL A 240 2.91 11.84 -6.89
N LEU A 241 3.28 11.07 -5.87
CA LEU A 241 4.62 10.51 -5.74
C LEU A 241 4.59 9.01 -6.01
N VAL A 242 5.44 8.53 -6.90
CA VAL A 242 5.77 7.11 -7.05
C VAL A 242 7.17 6.90 -6.49
N LEU A 243 7.32 6.04 -5.48
CA LEU A 243 8.57 5.81 -4.74
C LEU A 243 8.99 4.34 -4.81
N THR A 244 10.22 4.06 -5.22
CA THR A 244 10.72 2.69 -5.44
C THR A 244 12.10 2.48 -4.84
N GLY A 245 12.28 1.33 -4.17
CA GLY A 245 13.55 0.87 -3.60
C GLY A 245 14.52 0.33 -4.66
N THR A 246 15.81 0.24 -4.32
CA THR A 246 16.85 -0.25 -5.26
C THR A 246 16.91 -1.77 -5.36
N ASN A 247 16.43 -2.48 -4.34
CA ASN A 247 16.56 -3.93 -4.21
C ASN A 247 15.20 -4.64 -4.21
N ASP A 248 14.13 -3.94 -4.61
CA ASP A 248 12.82 -4.55 -4.83
C ASP A 248 12.84 -5.33 -6.16
N LEU A 249 12.72 -6.64 -6.09
CA LEU A 249 12.79 -7.51 -7.26
C LEU A 249 11.56 -7.39 -8.18
N GLY A 250 10.41 -7.00 -7.62
CA GLY A 250 9.14 -6.85 -8.36
C GLY A 250 8.86 -5.42 -8.83
N HIS A 251 9.61 -4.44 -8.33
CA HIS A 251 9.40 -3.02 -8.52
C HIS A 251 10.71 -2.31 -8.89
N ALA A 252 11.33 -2.75 -9.99
CA ALA A 252 12.49 -2.07 -10.54
C ALA A 252 12.08 -0.72 -11.16
N ARG A 253 13.04 0.20 -11.36
CA ARG A 253 12.81 1.46 -12.07
C ARG A 253 11.96 1.28 -13.35
N ALA A 254 12.34 0.34 -14.21
CA ALA A 254 11.67 0.08 -15.48
C ALA A 254 10.21 -0.42 -15.33
N VAL A 255 9.80 -0.80 -14.12
CA VAL A 255 8.43 -1.24 -13.81
C VAL A 255 7.59 -0.08 -13.28
N ASP A 256 8.15 0.73 -12.38
CA ASP A 256 7.38 1.75 -11.66
C ASP A 256 7.44 3.14 -12.30
N GLU A 257 8.56 3.53 -12.94
CA GLU A 257 8.67 4.81 -13.66
C GLU A 257 7.58 4.98 -14.75
N PRO A 258 7.21 3.95 -15.54
CA PRO A 258 6.10 4.05 -16.48
C PRO A 258 4.74 4.36 -15.85
N ILE A 259 4.57 4.12 -14.53
CA ILE A 259 3.34 4.50 -13.82
C ILE A 259 3.28 6.03 -13.68
N ALA A 260 4.39 6.66 -13.32
CA ALA A 260 4.46 8.13 -13.24
C ALA A 260 4.28 8.78 -14.62
N ASP A 261 4.89 8.20 -15.66
CA ASP A 261 4.70 8.66 -17.04
C ASP A 261 3.23 8.58 -17.46
N TRP A 262 2.56 7.46 -17.14
CA TRP A 262 1.14 7.28 -17.44
C TRP A 262 0.28 8.29 -16.66
N LEU A 263 0.58 8.56 -15.40
CA LEU A 263 -0.14 9.56 -14.59
C LEU A 263 0.00 10.95 -15.21
N ASN A 264 1.21 11.35 -15.59
CA ASN A 264 1.49 12.64 -16.23
C ASN A 264 0.78 12.77 -17.59
N ALA A 265 0.76 11.70 -18.39
CA ALA A 265 0.05 11.65 -19.66
C ALA A 265 -1.48 11.81 -19.48
N ASN A 266 -2.02 11.55 -18.30
CA ASN A 266 -3.44 11.68 -17.96
C ASN A 266 -3.71 12.90 -17.05
N GLY A 267 -2.77 13.84 -16.97
CA GLY A 267 -2.94 15.17 -16.39
C GLY A 267 -2.63 15.30 -14.89
N ALA A 268 -2.10 14.28 -14.25
CA ALA A 268 -1.55 14.42 -12.90
C ALA A 268 -0.21 15.16 -12.93
N GLU A 269 0.27 15.57 -11.76
CA GLU A 269 1.62 16.10 -11.53
C GLU A 269 2.40 15.01 -10.75
N ALA A 270 2.88 14.02 -11.49
CA ALA A 270 3.52 12.85 -10.89
C ALA A 270 5.04 12.97 -10.90
N ASP A 271 5.64 12.85 -9.71
CA ASP A 271 7.07 12.66 -9.51
C ASP A 271 7.40 11.17 -9.36
N PHE A 272 8.53 10.76 -9.92
CA PHE A 272 9.10 9.44 -9.68
C PHE A 272 10.40 9.56 -8.90
N ILE A 273 10.47 8.93 -7.73
CA ILE A 273 11.68 8.83 -6.93
C ILE A 273 12.16 7.38 -6.92
N TYR A 274 13.26 7.13 -7.59
CA TYR A 274 14.05 5.91 -7.40
C TYR A 274 15.13 6.18 -6.36
N LEU A 275 15.12 5.46 -5.23
CA LEU A 275 16.02 5.74 -4.11
C LEU A 275 17.51 5.74 -4.51
N GLY A 276 17.87 4.96 -5.53
CA GLY A 276 19.25 4.92 -6.06
C GLY A 276 19.74 6.26 -6.60
N ASP A 277 18.86 7.12 -7.12
CA ASP A 277 19.25 8.44 -7.63
C ASP A 277 19.63 9.40 -6.50
N LEU A 278 19.16 9.11 -5.29
CA LEU A 278 19.49 9.84 -4.07
C LEU A 278 20.68 9.21 -3.30
N GLY A 279 21.31 8.16 -3.87
CA GLY A 279 22.37 7.42 -3.21
C GLY A 279 21.89 6.51 -2.08
N ILE A 280 20.57 6.30 -1.94
CA ILE A 280 19.96 5.41 -0.94
C ILE A 280 19.82 4.03 -1.57
N THR A 281 20.52 3.03 -1.01
CA THR A 281 20.57 1.69 -1.58
C THR A 281 20.25 0.62 -0.54
N GLY A 282 19.92 -0.59 -1.02
CA GLY A 282 19.65 -1.75 -0.15
C GLY A 282 18.20 -1.91 0.25
N ASN A 283 17.32 -0.98 -0.09
CA ASN A 283 15.90 -1.05 0.21
C ASN A 283 15.17 -2.00 -0.75
N GLY A 284 14.42 -2.94 -0.19
CA GLY A 284 13.53 -3.86 -0.91
C GLY A 284 12.09 -3.37 -0.96
N HIS A 285 11.14 -4.32 -0.87
CA HIS A 285 9.71 -4.03 -1.03
C HIS A 285 9.06 -3.35 0.19
N MET A 286 9.52 -3.70 1.39
CA MET A 286 8.89 -3.26 2.65
C MET A 286 9.60 -2.05 3.26
N LEU A 287 9.67 -0.95 2.53
CA LEU A 287 10.40 0.27 2.91
C LEU A 287 10.08 0.75 4.33
N MET A 288 8.81 0.62 4.74
CA MET A 288 8.33 1.05 6.06
C MET A 288 8.81 0.16 7.22
N LEU A 289 9.33 -1.04 6.93
CA LEU A 289 9.80 -2.01 7.93
C LEU A 289 11.33 -2.11 8.01
N GLU A 290 12.04 -1.47 7.09
CA GLU A 290 13.50 -1.55 6.97
C GLU A 290 14.22 -0.64 7.96
N ARG A 291 15.51 -0.89 8.20
CA ARG A 291 16.29 -0.19 9.24
C ARG A 291 16.41 1.32 9.07
N ASN A 292 16.30 1.81 7.84
CA ASN A 292 16.29 3.23 7.51
C ASN A 292 14.87 3.80 7.27
N SER A 293 13.83 3.10 7.71
CA SER A 293 12.42 3.48 7.48
C SER A 293 12.10 4.91 7.91
N ASP A 294 12.68 5.39 9.00
CA ASP A 294 12.45 6.74 9.51
C ASP A 294 12.97 7.82 8.53
N ALA A 295 14.14 7.59 7.92
CA ALA A 295 14.70 8.49 6.91
C ALA A 295 13.84 8.50 5.63
N LEU A 296 13.25 7.36 5.27
CA LEU A 296 12.33 7.28 4.13
C LEU A 296 10.99 7.94 4.43
N ALA A 297 10.49 7.83 5.66
CA ALA A 297 9.31 8.59 6.08
C ALA A 297 9.57 10.10 5.99
N GLN A 298 10.75 10.56 6.43
CA GLN A 298 11.12 11.97 6.33
C GLN A 298 11.22 12.43 4.87
N LEU A 299 11.81 11.63 3.98
CA LEU A 299 11.86 11.92 2.54
C LEU A 299 10.45 12.13 1.95
N ILE A 300 9.49 11.29 2.33
CA ILE A 300 8.09 11.43 1.90
C ILE A 300 7.48 12.72 2.47
N ILE A 301 7.75 13.03 3.74
CA ILE A 301 7.26 14.25 4.40
C ILE A 301 7.82 15.50 3.72
N ASP A 302 9.11 15.52 3.41
CA ASP A 302 9.76 16.62 2.71
C ASP A 302 9.12 16.86 1.33
N TRP A 303 8.78 15.78 0.61
CA TRP A 303 8.04 15.89 -0.65
C TRP A 303 6.59 16.38 -0.45
N ILE A 304 5.93 16.00 0.64
CA ILE A 304 4.58 16.50 0.95
C ILE A 304 4.60 18.01 1.21
N GLU A 305 5.66 18.52 1.81
CA GLU A 305 5.80 19.92 2.25
C GLU A 305 6.43 20.82 1.17
N SER A 306 6.97 20.26 0.10
CA SER A 306 7.42 21.00 -1.08
C SER A 306 6.24 21.47 -1.94
#